data_3d099b00cdd776e052b1e1ae508c3285
#
_entry.id   3d099b00cdd776e052b1e1ae508c3285
#
_cell.length_a   1.000
_cell.length_b   1.000
_cell.length_c   1.000
_cell.angle_alpha   90.00
_cell.angle_beta   90.00
_cell.angle_gamma   90.00
#
_symmetry.space_group_name_H-M   'P 1'
#
loop_
_entity.id
_entity.type
_entity.pdbx_description
1 polymer ?
#
loop_
_entity_poly.entity_id
_entity_poly.type
_entity_poly.pdbx_seq_one_letter_code
_entity_poly.pdbx_strand_id
1 'polypeptide(L)'
;MAAKEVRFSDDARQKMFAGVNVLANAVKVTLGPKGRNVVLDKSFGAPTVTKDGVSVAKEIELEDKFENMGAQMVKEVASQTSDIAGDGTTTATVLAQAILREGLKSVAAGMNPMDLKRGIDKASAAIVAELQKLSKPCEDHNAIAQVGSISANSDTEIGEIISDAMQKVGKEGVITVEEGSGLANELDVVEGMQFDRGYLSPYFINDANSQQVEHDSPLILLYDKKISNIRDLLPVLEAVAKAGRPLLIIAEDVEGEALATLV
;
A
#
# COMPACT_ATOMS: atom_id res chain seq x y z
N MET A 1 -16.68 -27.06 10.56
CA MET A 1 -15.31 -26.66 10.18
C MET A 1 -14.73 -27.77 9.31
N ALA A 2 -14.11 -27.43 8.17
CA ALA A 2 -13.43 -28.43 7.35
C ALA A 2 -12.24 -29.01 8.13
N ALA A 3 -11.99 -30.32 7.98
CA ALA A 3 -10.84 -30.99 8.59
C ALA A 3 -9.53 -30.34 8.10
N LYS A 4 -8.57 -30.17 9.01
CA LYS A 4 -7.24 -29.65 8.69
C LYS A 4 -6.32 -30.82 8.34
N GLU A 5 -5.64 -30.72 7.21
CA GLU A 5 -4.56 -31.62 6.85
C GLU A 5 -3.27 -31.16 7.53
N VAL A 6 -2.50 -32.10 8.09
CA VAL A 6 -1.22 -31.80 8.75
C VAL A 6 -0.13 -32.60 8.05
N ARG A 7 0.94 -31.93 7.65
CA ARG A 7 2.14 -32.52 7.07
C ARG A 7 3.38 -32.10 7.84
N PHE A 8 4.38 -32.93 7.84
CA PHE A 8 5.60 -32.75 8.62
C PHE A 8 6.87 -32.90 7.77
N SER A 9 7.96 -32.41 8.31
CA SER A 9 9.32 -32.63 7.80
C SER A 9 9.54 -32.11 6.37
N ASP A 10 10.33 -32.86 5.59
CA ASP A 10 10.81 -32.40 4.29
C ASP A 10 9.71 -32.34 3.22
N ASP A 11 8.71 -33.24 3.28
CA ASP A 11 7.58 -33.21 2.33
C ASP A 11 6.83 -31.86 2.41
N ALA A 12 6.53 -31.37 3.62
CA ALA A 12 5.87 -30.07 3.79
C ALA A 12 6.73 -28.92 3.28
N ARG A 13 8.05 -28.94 3.60
CA ARG A 13 8.98 -27.90 3.15
C ARG A 13 9.16 -27.87 1.64
N GLN A 14 9.27 -29.03 1.01
CA GLN A 14 9.43 -29.14 -0.44
C GLN A 14 8.19 -28.61 -1.18
N LYS A 15 6.98 -28.96 -0.74
CA LYS A 15 5.75 -28.46 -1.31
C LYS A 15 5.61 -26.95 -1.16
N MET A 16 5.84 -26.42 0.03
CA MET A 16 5.82 -24.96 0.23
C MET A 16 6.85 -24.26 -0.65
N PHE A 17 8.05 -24.80 -0.74
CA PHE A 17 9.10 -24.23 -1.60
C PHE A 17 8.77 -24.33 -3.10
N ALA A 18 8.09 -25.39 -3.52
CA ALA A 18 7.57 -25.49 -4.90
C ALA A 18 6.62 -24.33 -5.21
N GLY A 19 5.67 -24.04 -4.30
CA GLY A 19 4.77 -22.91 -4.45
C GLY A 19 5.48 -21.56 -4.49
N VAL A 20 6.47 -21.34 -3.62
CA VAL A 20 7.35 -20.16 -3.66
C VAL A 20 8.02 -20.03 -5.02
N ASN A 21 8.55 -21.12 -5.58
CA ASN A 21 9.21 -21.10 -6.87
C ASN A 21 8.26 -20.79 -8.02
N VAL A 22 7.06 -21.34 -8.02
CA VAL A 22 6.06 -21.06 -9.06
C VAL A 22 5.75 -19.57 -9.10
N LEU A 23 5.38 -18.97 -7.96
CA LEU A 23 5.06 -17.56 -7.89
C LEU A 23 6.28 -16.67 -8.23
N ALA A 24 7.42 -16.91 -7.60
CA ALA A 24 8.60 -16.10 -7.81
C ALA A 24 9.12 -16.17 -9.26
N ASN A 25 9.04 -17.32 -9.92
CA ASN A 25 9.45 -17.46 -11.31
C ASN A 25 8.49 -16.74 -12.26
N ALA A 26 7.18 -16.73 -11.98
CA ALA A 26 6.21 -15.98 -12.77
C ALA A 26 6.45 -14.47 -12.65
N VAL A 27 6.65 -13.98 -11.43
CA VAL A 27 6.94 -12.55 -11.17
C VAL A 27 8.29 -12.14 -11.74
N LYS A 28 9.32 -12.98 -11.63
CA LYS A 28 10.68 -12.71 -12.09
C LYS A 28 10.77 -12.40 -13.61
N VAL A 29 9.84 -12.88 -14.40
CA VAL A 29 9.79 -12.60 -15.84
C VAL A 29 9.65 -11.11 -16.14
N THR A 30 9.06 -10.34 -15.23
CA THR A 30 8.87 -8.88 -15.36
C THR A 30 10.09 -8.06 -15.00
N LEU A 31 11.16 -8.64 -14.44
CA LEU A 31 12.29 -7.93 -13.85
C LEU A 31 13.25 -7.33 -14.87
N GLY A 32 13.56 -6.06 -14.67
CA GLY A 32 14.67 -5.35 -15.29
C GLY A 32 14.50 -5.06 -16.79
N PRO A 33 15.59 -4.66 -17.50
CA PRO A 33 15.52 -4.20 -18.89
C PRO A 33 15.06 -5.27 -19.89
N LYS A 34 15.18 -6.55 -19.53
CA LYS A 34 14.69 -7.68 -20.32
C LYS A 34 13.33 -8.17 -19.85
N GLY A 35 12.70 -7.46 -18.91
CA GLY A 35 11.38 -7.78 -18.40
C GLY A 35 10.34 -7.85 -19.51
N ARG A 36 9.43 -8.83 -19.39
CA ARG A 36 8.37 -9.09 -20.34
C ARG A 36 7.01 -8.90 -19.70
N ASN A 37 6.03 -8.63 -20.54
CA ASN A 37 4.64 -8.62 -20.12
C ASN A 37 4.20 -10.05 -19.76
N VAL A 38 3.37 -10.14 -18.74
CA VAL A 38 2.64 -11.35 -18.35
C VAL A 38 1.19 -11.15 -18.76
N VAL A 39 0.60 -12.16 -19.34
CA VAL A 39 -0.82 -12.20 -19.70
C VAL A 39 -1.53 -12.98 -18.60
N LEU A 40 -2.47 -12.33 -17.96
CA LEU A 40 -3.28 -12.90 -16.89
C LEU A 40 -4.68 -13.19 -17.42
N ASP A 41 -5.11 -14.43 -17.28
CA ASP A 41 -6.47 -14.84 -17.62
C ASP A 41 -7.46 -14.28 -16.58
N LYS A 42 -8.62 -13.85 -17.03
CA LYS A 42 -9.72 -13.41 -16.17
C LYS A 42 -10.93 -14.29 -16.35
N SER A 43 -11.60 -14.59 -15.24
CA SER A 43 -12.86 -15.36 -15.28
C SER A 43 -13.95 -14.67 -16.12
N PHE A 44 -13.89 -13.33 -16.25
CA PHE A 44 -14.78 -12.54 -17.08
C PHE A 44 -14.01 -11.39 -17.75
N GLY A 45 -14.22 -11.20 -19.05
CA GLY A 45 -13.61 -10.11 -19.82
C GLY A 45 -12.35 -10.53 -20.56
N ALA A 46 -11.61 -9.54 -21.08
CA ALA A 46 -10.37 -9.76 -21.82
C ALA A 46 -9.21 -10.04 -20.84
N PRO A 47 -8.21 -10.85 -21.25
CA PRO A 47 -7.00 -11.06 -20.47
C PRO A 47 -6.30 -9.73 -20.15
N THR A 48 -5.75 -9.61 -18.95
CA THR A 48 -4.96 -8.44 -18.56
C THR A 48 -3.49 -8.67 -18.91
N VAL A 49 -2.88 -7.67 -19.55
CA VAL A 49 -1.45 -7.67 -19.86
C VAL A 49 -0.77 -6.69 -18.92
N THR A 50 0.19 -7.19 -18.13
CA THR A 50 0.88 -6.35 -17.13
C THR A 50 2.38 -6.67 -17.06
N LYS A 51 3.18 -5.69 -16.64
CA LYS A 51 4.57 -5.86 -16.21
C LYS A 51 4.73 -5.72 -14.70
N ASP A 52 3.67 -5.33 -14.01
CA ASP A 52 3.72 -5.13 -12.56
C ASP A 52 3.78 -6.45 -11.81
N GLY A 53 4.84 -6.61 -11.00
CA GLY A 53 5.09 -7.84 -10.26
C GLY A 53 4.07 -8.13 -9.17
N VAL A 54 3.51 -7.11 -8.50
CA VAL A 54 2.49 -7.33 -7.47
C VAL A 54 1.17 -7.76 -8.07
N SER A 55 0.78 -7.21 -9.22
CA SER A 55 -0.41 -7.63 -9.95
C SER A 55 -0.31 -9.09 -10.39
N VAL A 56 0.85 -9.51 -10.93
CA VAL A 56 1.11 -10.91 -11.26
C VAL A 56 1.04 -11.80 -10.01
N ALA A 57 1.66 -11.38 -8.90
CA ALA A 57 1.67 -12.16 -7.68
C ALA A 57 0.26 -12.37 -7.11
N LYS A 58 -0.60 -11.34 -7.17
CA LYS A 58 -1.97 -11.38 -6.63
C LYS A 58 -2.88 -12.38 -7.34
N GLU A 59 -2.67 -12.61 -8.62
CA GLU A 59 -3.51 -13.52 -9.43
C GLU A 59 -3.09 -15.00 -9.33
N ILE A 60 -1.91 -15.31 -8.76
CA ILE A 60 -1.43 -16.69 -8.69
C ILE A 60 -2.11 -17.41 -7.54
N GLU A 61 -2.85 -18.46 -7.90
CA GLU A 61 -3.42 -19.47 -6.99
C GLU A 61 -3.08 -20.86 -7.49
N LEU A 62 -2.73 -21.76 -6.56
CA LEU A 62 -2.29 -23.12 -6.87
C LEU A 62 -3.29 -24.14 -6.31
N GLU A 63 -3.51 -25.23 -7.03
CA GLU A 63 -4.44 -26.29 -6.64
C GLU A 63 -4.01 -27.05 -5.38
N ASP A 64 -2.71 -27.37 -5.26
CA ASP A 64 -2.19 -28.01 -4.05
C ASP A 64 -2.15 -27.01 -2.89
N LYS A 65 -2.82 -27.31 -1.81
CA LYS A 65 -2.96 -26.42 -0.64
C LYS A 65 -1.62 -26.05 -0.01
N PHE A 66 -0.64 -26.94 0.01
CA PHE A 66 0.68 -26.68 0.61
C PHE A 66 1.55 -25.84 -0.31
N GLU A 67 1.48 -26.09 -1.61
CA GLU A 67 2.12 -25.23 -2.60
C GLU A 67 1.49 -23.84 -2.57
N ASN A 68 0.17 -23.75 -2.52
CA ASN A 68 -0.52 -22.46 -2.41
C ASN A 68 -0.16 -21.70 -1.14
N MET A 69 0.02 -22.36 0.00
CA MET A 69 0.53 -21.71 1.21
C MET A 69 1.90 -21.07 1.00
N GLY A 70 2.82 -21.76 0.32
CA GLY A 70 4.12 -21.20 -0.05
C GLY A 70 4.00 -19.99 -0.97
N ALA A 71 3.15 -20.06 -1.98
CA ALA A 71 2.87 -18.94 -2.87
C ALA A 71 2.28 -17.75 -2.10
N GLN A 72 1.31 -17.97 -1.22
CA GLN A 72 0.69 -16.91 -0.42
C GLN A 72 1.69 -16.18 0.49
N MET A 73 2.68 -16.88 1.07
CA MET A 73 3.73 -16.23 1.87
C MET A 73 4.57 -15.25 1.04
N VAL A 74 4.89 -15.58 -0.20
CA VAL A 74 5.65 -14.67 -1.08
C VAL A 74 4.75 -13.58 -1.67
N LYS A 75 3.49 -13.87 -1.91
CA LYS A 75 2.47 -12.87 -2.26
C LYS A 75 2.38 -11.77 -1.20
N GLU A 76 2.40 -12.16 0.09
CA GLU A 76 2.42 -11.23 1.21
C GLU A 76 3.67 -10.34 1.19
N VAL A 77 4.85 -10.88 0.89
CA VAL A 77 6.09 -10.10 0.73
C VAL A 77 5.94 -9.04 -0.36
N ALA A 78 5.36 -9.41 -1.51
CA ALA A 78 5.14 -8.46 -2.61
C ALA A 78 4.14 -7.37 -2.20
N SER A 79 3.03 -7.74 -1.54
CA SER A 79 1.99 -6.80 -1.11
C SER A 79 2.53 -5.81 -0.07
N GLN A 80 3.21 -6.28 0.97
CA GLN A 80 3.82 -5.40 1.99
C GLN A 80 4.86 -4.46 1.39
N THR A 81 5.66 -4.93 0.41
CA THR A 81 6.61 -4.06 -0.27
C THR A 81 5.90 -2.97 -1.06
N SER A 82 4.80 -3.30 -1.73
CA SER A 82 3.96 -2.32 -2.43
C SER A 82 3.37 -1.28 -1.47
N ASP A 83 2.84 -1.73 -0.34
CA ASP A 83 2.17 -0.85 0.64
C ASP A 83 3.15 0.11 1.32
N ILE A 84 4.40 -0.34 1.60
CA ILE A 84 5.40 0.46 2.32
C ILE A 84 6.22 1.35 1.37
N ALA A 85 6.63 0.82 0.22
CA ALA A 85 7.58 1.48 -0.68
C ALA A 85 6.98 1.87 -2.05
N GLY A 86 5.83 1.32 -2.42
CA GLY A 86 5.18 1.56 -3.72
C GLY A 86 5.88 0.93 -4.92
N ASP A 87 7.12 0.46 -4.76
CA ASP A 87 7.94 -0.12 -5.82
C ASP A 87 8.87 -1.22 -5.27
N GLY A 88 9.56 -1.94 -6.15
CA GLY A 88 10.51 -3.00 -5.78
C GLY A 88 9.89 -4.34 -5.46
N THR A 89 8.61 -4.56 -5.75
CA THR A 89 7.85 -5.79 -5.45
C THR A 89 8.46 -7.03 -6.10
N THR A 90 8.88 -6.94 -7.35
CA THR A 90 9.58 -8.01 -8.07
C THR A 90 10.92 -8.33 -7.44
N THR A 91 11.70 -7.32 -7.08
CA THR A 91 13.00 -7.49 -6.40
C THR A 91 12.84 -8.18 -5.06
N ALA A 92 11.88 -7.74 -4.24
CA ALA A 92 11.58 -8.35 -2.94
C ALA A 92 11.18 -9.83 -3.09
N THR A 93 10.35 -10.16 -4.07
CA THR A 93 9.94 -11.53 -4.40
C THR A 93 11.13 -12.42 -4.77
N VAL A 94 12.03 -11.93 -5.61
CA VAL A 94 13.23 -12.66 -6.03
C VAL A 94 14.20 -12.85 -4.87
N LEU A 95 14.38 -11.84 -4.03
CA LEU A 95 15.22 -11.95 -2.82
C LEU A 95 14.63 -12.94 -1.82
N ALA A 96 13.32 -12.91 -1.57
CA ALA A 96 12.63 -13.88 -0.70
C ALA A 96 12.86 -15.32 -1.19
N GLN A 97 12.70 -15.58 -2.50
CA GLN A 97 12.99 -16.88 -3.10
C GLN A 97 14.45 -17.30 -2.88
N ALA A 98 15.40 -16.39 -3.12
CA ALA A 98 16.82 -16.68 -2.99
C ALA A 98 17.21 -16.99 -1.54
N ILE A 99 16.75 -16.19 -0.59
CA ILE A 99 17.01 -16.38 0.85
C ILE A 99 16.44 -17.73 1.31
N LEU A 100 15.21 -18.04 0.93
CA LEU A 100 14.56 -19.29 1.30
C LEU A 100 15.29 -20.51 0.67
N ARG A 101 15.69 -20.41 -0.59
CA ARG A 101 16.45 -21.48 -1.28
C ARG A 101 17.75 -21.80 -0.58
N GLU A 102 18.55 -20.79 -0.28
CA GLU A 102 19.84 -21.00 0.39
C GLU A 102 19.66 -21.43 1.85
N GLY A 103 18.66 -20.89 2.53
CA GLY A 103 18.30 -21.31 3.89
C GLY A 103 17.89 -22.78 3.96
N LEU A 104 17.05 -23.26 3.03
CA LEU A 104 16.63 -24.66 2.98
C LEU A 104 17.81 -25.62 2.72
N LYS A 105 18.77 -25.25 1.89
CA LYS A 105 20.01 -26.02 1.69
C LYS A 105 20.79 -26.19 3.02
N SER A 106 20.92 -25.12 3.78
CA SER A 106 21.60 -25.13 5.07
C SER A 106 20.89 -26.00 6.10
N VAL A 107 19.55 -25.93 6.13
CA VAL A 107 18.73 -26.78 7.01
C VAL A 107 18.84 -28.26 6.61
N ALA A 108 18.80 -28.55 5.31
CA ALA A 108 18.98 -29.92 4.81
C ALA A 108 20.39 -30.48 5.12
N ALA A 109 21.40 -29.61 5.20
CA ALA A 109 22.74 -29.96 5.64
C ALA A 109 22.89 -30.13 7.17
N GLY A 110 21.79 -30.01 7.94
CA GLY A 110 21.77 -30.25 9.40
C GLY A 110 21.92 -28.98 10.25
N MET A 111 21.90 -27.78 9.66
CA MET A 111 21.96 -26.54 10.43
C MET A 111 20.66 -26.33 11.21
N ASN A 112 20.77 -25.83 12.44
CA ASN A 112 19.59 -25.48 13.24
C ASN A 112 18.83 -24.31 12.60
N PRO A 113 17.54 -24.48 12.25
CA PRO A 113 16.73 -23.43 11.61
C PRO A 113 16.63 -22.14 12.44
N MET A 114 16.62 -22.25 13.78
CA MET A 114 16.50 -21.07 14.65
C MET A 114 17.80 -20.26 14.69
N ASP A 115 18.96 -20.91 14.61
CA ASP A 115 20.24 -20.23 14.53
C ASP A 115 20.43 -19.59 13.15
N LEU A 116 19.98 -20.26 12.10
CA LEU A 116 19.95 -19.70 10.75
C LEU A 116 19.06 -18.44 10.72
N LYS A 117 17.89 -18.49 11.30
CA LYS A 117 16.98 -17.33 11.42
C LYS A 117 17.65 -16.16 12.14
N ARG A 118 18.32 -16.40 13.26
CA ARG A 118 19.08 -15.35 14.00
C ARG A 118 20.19 -14.73 13.13
N GLY A 119 20.85 -15.56 12.31
CA GLY A 119 21.86 -15.11 11.37
C GLY A 119 21.26 -14.20 10.27
N ILE A 120 20.13 -14.60 9.70
CA ILE A 120 19.39 -13.81 8.69
C ILE A 120 18.95 -12.47 9.29
N ASP A 121 18.39 -12.45 10.50
CA ASP A 121 17.94 -11.22 11.17
C ASP A 121 19.14 -10.24 11.37
N LYS A 122 20.28 -10.72 11.83
CA LYS A 122 21.49 -9.89 11.99
C LYS A 122 22.00 -9.36 10.66
N ALA A 123 22.04 -10.19 9.63
CA ALA A 123 22.47 -9.79 8.30
C ALA A 123 21.52 -8.74 7.71
N SER A 124 20.21 -8.94 7.84
CA SER A 124 19.20 -8.00 7.38
C SER A 124 19.36 -6.64 8.05
N ALA A 125 19.50 -6.60 9.38
CA ALA A 125 19.70 -5.35 10.11
C ALA A 125 20.97 -4.60 9.66
N ALA A 126 22.08 -5.33 9.46
CA ALA A 126 23.32 -4.73 8.98
C ALA A 126 23.19 -4.20 7.55
N ILE A 127 22.55 -4.95 6.64
CA ILE A 127 22.32 -4.53 5.26
C ILE A 127 21.43 -3.29 5.21
N VAL A 128 20.35 -3.24 5.99
CA VAL A 128 19.47 -2.07 6.06
C VAL A 128 20.23 -0.83 6.53
N ALA A 129 21.08 -0.95 7.56
CA ALA A 129 21.89 0.16 8.04
C ALA A 129 22.88 0.68 6.97
N GLU A 130 23.48 -0.21 6.18
CA GLU A 130 24.35 0.20 5.07
C GLU A 130 23.57 0.80 3.90
N LEU A 131 22.41 0.26 3.57
CA LEU A 131 21.53 0.82 2.53
C LEU A 131 21.09 2.25 2.87
N GLN A 132 20.79 2.52 4.15
CA GLN A 132 20.45 3.88 4.61
C GLN A 132 21.59 4.87 4.37
N LYS A 133 22.85 4.46 4.53
CA LYS A 133 24.01 5.31 4.23
C LYS A 133 24.22 5.53 2.75
N LEU A 134 23.86 4.56 1.92
CA LEU A 134 23.99 4.62 0.46
C LEU A 134 22.82 5.36 -0.21
N SER A 135 21.67 5.45 0.46
CA SER A 135 20.48 6.11 -0.07
C SER A 135 20.73 7.61 -0.25
N LYS A 136 20.18 8.14 -1.33
CA LYS A 136 20.21 9.58 -1.61
C LYS A 136 18.81 10.14 -1.49
N PRO A 137 18.61 11.30 -0.85
CA PRO A 137 17.32 11.96 -0.83
C PRO A 137 16.87 12.31 -2.25
N CYS A 138 15.61 12.06 -2.56
CA CYS A 138 14.99 12.43 -3.81
C CYS A 138 14.33 13.81 -3.62
N GLU A 139 15.06 14.90 -3.90
CA GLU A 139 14.60 16.27 -3.64
C GLU A 139 14.46 17.12 -4.90
N ASP A 140 15.12 16.70 -5.94
CA ASP A 140 15.29 17.39 -7.19
C ASP A 140 14.19 16.97 -8.17
N HIS A 141 13.61 17.94 -8.90
CA HIS A 141 12.56 17.70 -9.88
C HIS A 141 12.93 16.59 -10.86
N ASN A 142 14.17 16.64 -11.39
CA ASN A 142 14.65 15.62 -12.33
C ASN A 142 14.76 14.22 -11.67
N ALA A 143 15.19 14.16 -10.41
CA ALA A 143 15.28 12.90 -9.68
C ALA A 143 13.89 12.31 -9.45
N ILE A 144 12.90 13.14 -9.10
CA ILE A 144 11.50 12.71 -8.94
C ILE A 144 10.93 12.21 -10.27
N ALA A 145 11.16 12.95 -11.36
CA ALA A 145 10.71 12.53 -12.69
C ALA A 145 11.34 11.20 -13.13
N GLN A 146 12.63 11.00 -12.86
CA GLN A 146 13.31 9.73 -13.14
C GLN A 146 12.76 8.56 -12.34
N VAL A 147 12.51 8.74 -11.05
CA VAL A 147 11.90 7.70 -10.19
C VAL A 147 10.48 7.40 -10.68
N GLY A 148 9.67 8.43 -10.94
CA GLY A 148 8.32 8.29 -11.49
C GLY A 148 8.31 7.55 -12.83
N SER A 149 9.22 7.90 -13.73
CA SER A 149 9.35 7.22 -15.04
C SER A 149 9.72 5.75 -14.89
N ILE A 150 10.63 5.40 -13.96
CA ILE A 150 11.01 4.00 -13.72
C ILE A 150 9.82 3.21 -13.16
N SER A 151 9.11 3.76 -12.19
CA SER A 151 7.91 3.13 -11.63
C SER A 151 6.79 2.96 -12.67
N ALA A 152 6.70 3.90 -13.61
CA ALA A 152 5.75 3.83 -14.73
C ALA A 152 6.27 3.01 -15.93
N ASN A 153 7.17 2.04 -15.72
CA ASN A 153 7.75 1.19 -16.77
C ASN A 153 8.50 1.95 -17.87
N SER A 154 9.26 2.98 -17.50
CA SER A 154 10.04 3.86 -18.37
C SER A 154 9.18 4.84 -19.21
N ASP A 155 7.98 5.15 -18.73
CA ASP A 155 7.16 6.21 -19.29
C ASP A 155 7.60 7.56 -18.72
N THR A 156 8.23 8.37 -19.58
CA THR A 156 8.78 9.68 -19.19
C THR A 156 7.70 10.72 -19.00
N GLU A 157 6.59 10.65 -19.76
CA GLU A 157 5.47 11.58 -19.66
C GLU A 157 4.81 11.47 -18.28
N ILE A 158 4.53 10.24 -17.82
CA ILE A 158 3.99 9.99 -16.47
C ILE A 158 4.98 10.49 -15.40
N GLY A 159 6.27 10.25 -15.59
CA GLY A 159 7.30 10.71 -14.65
C GLY A 159 7.33 12.24 -14.52
N GLU A 160 7.21 12.97 -15.61
CA GLU A 160 7.16 14.43 -15.63
C GLU A 160 5.88 14.94 -14.95
N ILE A 161 4.71 14.38 -15.26
CA ILE A 161 3.44 14.76 -14.62
C ILE A 161 3.50 14.57 -13.10
N ILE A 162 4.06 13.44 -12.62
CA ILE A 162 4.22 13.20 -11.19
C ILE A 162 5.18 14.22 -10.56
N SER A 163 6.27 14.55 -11.22
CA SER A 163 7.23 15.54 -10.74
C SER A 163 6.63 16.93 -10.67
N ASP A 164 5.84 17.33 -11.68
CA ASP A 164 5.11 18.59 -11.70
C ASP A 164 4.05 18.65 -10.61
N ALA A 165 3.33 17.54 -10.38
CA ALA A 165 2.38 17.42 -9.28
C ALA A 165 3.07 17.62 -7.93
N MET A 166 4.19 16.92 -7.69
CA MET A 166 4.97 17.03 -6.46
C MET A 166 5.52 18.46 -6.25
N GLN A 167 5.91 19.15 -7.31
CA GLN A 167 6.37 20.53 -7.22
C GLN A 167 5.24 21.49 -6.79
N LYS A 168 4.01 21.24 -7.26
CA LYS A 168 2.85 22.07 -6.94
C LYS A 168 2.31 21.83 -5.52
N VAL A 169 2.22 20.57 -5.11
CA VAL A 169 1.64 20.21 -3.79
C VAL A 169 2.68 20.11 -2.67
N GLY A 170 3.97 20.02 -3.01
CA GLY A 170 5.06 19.87 -2.05
C GLY A 170 5.21 18.42 -1.54
N LYS A 171 6.25 18.20 -0.71
CA LYS A 171 6.60 16.86 -0.20
C LYS A 171 5.54 16.22 0.69
N GLU A 172 4.75 17.03 1.36
CA GLU A 172 3.67 16.60 2.26
C GLU A 172 2.33 16.47 1.54
N GLY A 173 2.29 16.77 0.23
CA GLY A 173 1.09 16.69 -0.58
C GLY A 173 0.71 15.26 -0.91
N VAL A 174 -0.59 15.02 -1.07
CA VAL A 174 -1.12 13.72 -1.49
C VAL A 174 -1.36 13.74 -3.00
N ILE A 175 -0.85 12.74 -3.70
CA ILE A 175 -1.07 12.53 -5.14
C ILE A 175 -1.92 11.27 -5.29
N THR A 176 -3.09 11.40 -5.91
CA THR A 176 -3.97 10.29 -6.25
C THR A 176 -4.03 10.13 -7.77
N VAL A 177 -4.27 8.91 -8.23
CA VAL A 177 -4.43 8.58 -9.64
C VAL A 177 -5.83 8.02 -9.85
N GLU A 178 -6.59 8.63 -10.75
CA GLU A 178 -7.96 8.24 -11.07
C GLU A 178 -8.10 8.06 -12.59
N GLU A 179 -9.09 7.28 -13.02
CA GLU A 179 -9.41 7.16 -14.45
C GLU A 179 -10.07 8.44 -14.95
N GLY A 180 -9.42 9.11 -15.90
CA GLY A 180 -9.96 10.28 -16.57
C GLY A 180 -10.97 9.92 -17.66
N SER A 181 -11.81 10.88 -18.04
CA SER A 181 -12.74 10.75 -19.16
C SER A 181 -12.13 11.09 -20.52
N GLY A 182 -10.92 11.67 -20.53
CA GLY A 182 -10.19 12.10 -21.73
C GLY A 182 -9.26 11.03 -22.30
N LEU A 183 -8.62 11.36 -23.43
CA LEU A 183 -7.61 10.51 -24.07
C LEU A 183 -6.16 10.85 -23.63
N ALA A 184 -5.98 11.97 -22.98
CA ALA A 184 -4.69 12.44 -22.48
C ALA A 184 -4.65 12.41 -20.95
N ASN A 185 -3.44 12.31 -20.39
CA ASN A 185 -3.25 12.46 -18.95
C ASN A 185 -3.43 13.93 -18.57
N GLU A 186 -4.17 14.19 -17.51
CA GLU A 186 -4.43 15.53 -16.99
C GLU A 186 -3.95 15.61 -15.54
N LEU A 187 -3.46 16.79 -15.15
CA LEU A 187 -3.03 17.08 -13.79
C LEU A 187 -3.95 18.14 -13.19
N ASP A 188 -4.83 17.71 -12.28
CA ASP A 188 -5.64 18.60 -11.48
C ASP A 188 -5.00 18.84 -10.11
N VAL A 189 -4.92 20.10 -9.70
CA VAL A 189 -4.38 20.49 -8.40
C VAL A 189 -5.48 21.10 -7.56
N VAL A 190 -5.76 20.48 -6.44
CA VAL A 190 -6.73 20.96 -5.44
C VAL A 190 -5.96 21.56 -4.28
N GLU A 191 -6.26 22.82 -3.93
CA GLU A 191 -5.72 23.44 -2.72
C GLU A 191 -6.46 22.89 -1.51
N GLY A 192 -5.76 22.14 -0.67
CA GLY A 192 -6.33 21.50 0.50
C GLY A 192 -6.26 19.97 0.44
N MET A 193 -7.25 19.30 1.01
CA MET A 193 -7.34 17.85 1.05
C MET A 193 -8.78 17.41 0.78
N GLN A 194 -8.94 16.44 -0.13
CA GLN A 194 -10.23 15.83 -0.43
C GLN A 194 -10.33 14.45 0.23
N PHE A 195 -11.47 14.17 0.84
CA PHE A 195 -11.77 12.87 1.46
C PHE A 195 -12.91 12.18 0.71
N ASP A 196 -12.89 10.86 0.64
CA ASP A 196 -13.94 10.06 0.01
C ASP A 196 -15.28 10.09 0.77
N ARG A 197 -15.23 10.43 2.06
CA ARG A 197 -16.42 10.52 2.91
C ARG A 197 -16.71 11.97 3.27
N GLY A 198 -17.97 12.34 3.14
CA GLY A 198 -18.48 13.63 3.56
C GLY A 198 -19.01 13.64 5.00
N TYR A 199 -20.05 14.43 5.24
CA TYR A 199 -20.69 14.54 6.54
C TYR A 199 -21.36 13.22 6.98
N LEU A 200 -21.36 12.97 8.30
CA LEU A 200 -21.97 11.77 8.89
C LEU A 200 -23.50 11.80 8.92
N SER A 201 -24.10 12.99 8.91
CA SER A 201 -25.53 13.17 8.99
C SER A 201 -26.01 14.29 8.08
N PRO A 202 -27.13 14.08 7.35
CA PRO A 202 -27.74 15.13 6.52
C PRO A 202 -28.17 16.38 7.31
N TYR A 203 -28.30 16.27 8.64
CA TYR A 203 -28.64 17.40 9.49
C TYR A 203 -27.52 18.44 9.62
N PHE A 204 -26.31 18.11 9.22
CA PHE A 204 -25.21 19.07 9.16
C PHE A 204 -25.25 19.98 7.92
N ILE A 205 -26.10 19.69 6.95
CA ILE A 205 -26.23 20.47 5.72
C ILE A 205 -26.68 21.90 6.08
N ASN A 206 -25.88 22.88 5.67
CA ASN A 206 -26.18 24.29 5.86
C ASN A 206 -26.61 25.00 4.55
N ASP A 207 -26.31 24.42 3.39
CA ASP A 207 -26.88 24.84 2.09
C ASP A 207 -27.83 23.77 1.54
N ALA A 208 -29.10 23.99 1.68
CA ALA A 208 -30.17 23.07 1.22
C ALA A 208 -30.25 22.95 -0.31
N ASN A 209 -29.79 23.95 -1.08
CA ASN A 209 -29.89 23.95 -2.54
C ASN A 209 -28.79 23.05 -3.15
N SER A 210 -27.57 23.16 -2.66
CA SER A 210 -26.42 22.37 -3.13
C SER A 210 -26.24 21.06 -2.37
N GLN A 211 -27.02 20.85 -1.28
CA GLN A 211 -26.85 19.70 -0.36
C GLN A 211 -25.44 19.61 0.22
N GLN A 212 -24.81 20.74 0.52
CA GLN A 212 -23.44 20.86 0.98
C GLN A 212 -23.35 21.41 2.40
N VAL A 213 -22.20 21.13 3.03
CA VAL A 213 -21.78 21.77 4.27
C VAL A 213 -20.59 22.66 3.93
N GLU A 214 -20.81 23.96 4.00
CA GLU A 214 -19.77 24.95 3.72
C GLU A 214 -19.51 25.78 4.97
N HIS A 215 -18.25 25.84 5.39
CA HIS A 215 -17.81 26.62 6.54
C HIS A 215 -16.63 27.49 6.18
N ASP A 216 -16.71 28.75 6.51
CA ASP A 216 -15.60 29.69 6.35
C ASP A 216 -14.71 29.67 7.59
N SER A 217 -13.41 29.43 7.37
CA SER A 217 -12.37 29.42 8.42
C SER A 217 -12.71 28.59 9.66
N PRO A 218 -13.14 27.31 9.52
CA PRO A 218 -13.50 26.48 10.66
C PRO A 218 -12.30 26.19 11.58
N LEU A 219 -12.59 25.89 12.84
CA LEU A 219 -11.65 25.22 13.72
C LEU A 219 -11.65 23.72 13.36
N ILE A 220 -10.50 23.07 13.33
CA ILE A 220 -10.38 21.67 12.96
C ILE A 220 -9.95 20.85 14.17
N LEU A 221 -10.76 19.84 14.54
CA LEU A 221 -10.42 18.83 15.53
C LEU A 221 -10.04 17.54 14.81
N LEU A 222 -8.80 17.10 15.00
CA LEU A 222 -8.31 15.81 14.50
C LEU A 222 -8.28 14.81 15.65
N TYR A 223 -8.90 13.66 15.47
CA TYR A 223 -8.94 12.61 16.47
C TYR A 223 -8.87 11.22 15.81
N ASP A 224 -7.95 10.40 16.27
CA ASP A 224 -7.62 9.09 15.66
C ASP A 224 -8.48 7.91 16.13
N LYS A 225 -9.56 8.20 16.88
CA LYS A 225 -10.45 7.18 17.45
C LYS A 225 -11.92 7.57 17.25
N LYS A 226 -12.80 6.65 17.62
CA LYS A 226 -14.24 6.91 17.66
C LYS A 226 -14.61 7.85 18.82
N ILE A 227 -15.56 8.73 18.54
CA ILE A 227 -16.13 9.66 19.51
C ILE A 227 -17.57 9.23 19.79
N SER A 228 -17.82 8.67 20.96
CA SER A 228 -19.15 8.22 21.39
C SER A 228 -19.68 8.99 22.60
N ASN A 229 -18.78 9.55 23.42
CA ASN A 229 -19.13 10.22 24.66
C ASN A 229 -18.96 11.76 24.52
N ILE A 230 -20.07 12.48 24.70
CA ILE A 230 -20.05 13.94 24.60
C ILE A 230 -19.20 14.61 25.66
N ARG A 231 -19.00 13.97 26.82
CA ARG A 231 -18.21 14.56 27.92
C ARG A 231 -16.76 14.81 27.52
N ASP A 232 -16.21 13.97 26.64
CA ASP A 232 -14.84 14.11 26.16
C ASP A 232 -14.69 15.30 25.22
N LEU A 233 -15.77 15.70 24.55
CA LEU A 233 -15.82 16.86 23.66
C LEU A 233 -16.16 18.17 24.36
N LEU A 234 -16.77 18.15 25.54
CA LEU A 234 -17.24 19.36 26.23
C LEU A 234 -16.18 20.46 26.33
N PRO A 235 -14.92 20.18 26.73
CA PRO A 235 -13.89 21.23 26.82
C PRO A 235 -13.58 21.89 25.48
N VAL A 236 -13.61 21.09 24.39
CA VAL A 236 -13.39 21.58 23.02
C VAL A 236 -14.58 22.41 22.57
N LEU A 237 -15.80 21.93 22.79
CA LEU A 237 -17.03 22.63 22.40
C LEU A 237 -17.17 23.98 23.15
N GLU A 238 -16.79 24.04 24.43
CA GLU A 238 -16.78 25.31 25.18
C GLU A 238 -15.74 26.30 24.61
N ALA A 239 -14.57 25.83 24.19
CA ALA A 239 -13.57 26.66 23.56
C ALA A 239 -14.01 27.16 22.19
N VAL A 240 -14.64 26.32 21.40
CA VAL A 240 -15.21 26.64 20.08
C VAL A 240 -16.32 27.67 20.22
N ALA A 241 -17.23 27.47 21.18
CA ALA A 241 -18.33 28.42 21.46
C ALA A 241 -17.81 29.80 21.85
N LYS A 242 -16.73 29.86 22.65
CA LYS A 242 -16.08 31.14 23.00
C LYS A 242 -15.40 31.79 21.80
N ALA A 243 -14.86 31.01 20.88
CA ALA A 243 -14.24 31.51 19.65
C ALA A 243 -15.24 32.02 18.62
N GLY A 244 -16.51 31.58 18.69
CA GLY A 244 -17.56 31.92 17.73
C GLY A 244 -17.31 31.48 16.29
N ARG A 245 -16.56 30.40 16.10
CA ARG A 245 -16.18 29.84 14.80
C ARG A 245 -16.81 28.47 14.60
N PRO A 246 -17.10 28.06 13.36
CA PRO A 246 -17.55 26.70 13.07
C PRO A 246 -16.48 25.67 13.48
N LEU A 247 -16.91 24.45 13.80
CA LEU A 247 -16.03 23.33 14.12
C LEU A 247 -16.17 22.23 13.09
N LEU A 248 -15.05 21.80 12.50
CA LEU A 248 -14.94 20.60 11.69
C LEU A 248 -14.26 19.51 12.50
N ILE A 249 -14.94 18.38 12.68
CA ILE A 249 -14.37 17.23 13.39
C ILE A 249 -14.00 16.16 12.35
N ILE A 250 -12.75 15.73 12.35
CA ILE A 250 -12.23 14.64 11.56
C ILE A 250 -11.82 13.54 12.52
N ALA A 251 -12.60 12.45 12.56
CA ALA A 251 -12.40 11.33 13.47
C ALA A 251 -12.63 10.00 12.71
N GLU A 252 -12.24 8.87 13.32
CA GLU A 252 -12.55 7.55 12.77
C GLU A 252 -14.07 7.35 12.61
N ASP A 253 -14.83 7.77 13.62
CA ASP A 253 -16.30 7.77 13.60
C ASP A 253 -16.84 8.67 14.71
N VAL A 254 -18.09 9.17 14.57
CA VAL A 254 -18.80 9.89 15.62
C VAL A 254 -20.19 9.26 15.75
N GLU A 255 -20.48 8.69 16.91
CA GLU A 255 -21.68 7.89 17.13
C GLU A 255 -22.38 8.21 18.47
N GLY A 256 -23.58 7.69 18.62
CA GLY A 256 -24.33 7.72 19.87
C GLY A 256 -24.68 9.12 20.36
N GLU A 257 -24.47 9.37 21.68
CA GLU A 257 -24.80 10.62 22.36
C GLU A 257 -24.01 11.82 21.79
N ALA A 258 -22.76 11.58 21.37
CA ALA A 258 -21.92 12.62 20.79
C ALA A 258 -22.50 13.15 19.48
N LEU A 259 -22.89 12.25 18.55
CA LEU A 259 -23.50 12.63 17.28
C LEU A 259 -24.83 13.37 17.50
N ALA A 260 -25.70 12.84 18.37
CA ALA A 260 -27.00 13.44 18.66
C ALA A 260 -26.91 14.88 19.24
N THR A 261 -25.82 15.16 19.94
CA THR A 261 -25.60 16.51 20.52
C THR A 261 -24.98 17.48 19.53
N LEU A 262 -24.17 16.98 18.59
CA LEU A 262 -23.54 17.79 17.55
C LEU A 262 -24.52 18.18 16.42
N VAL A 263 -25.55 17.38 16.18
CA VAL A 263 -26.69 17.68 15.29
C VAL A 263 -27.63 18.69 15.93
#